data_eda3387c209e24cc0ae3c9018bbec167
#
_entry.id   eda3387c209e24cc0ae3c9018bbec167
#
_cell.length_a   1.000
_cell.length_b   1.000
_cell.length_c   1.000
_cell.angle_alpha   90.00
_cell.angle_beta   90.00
_cell.angle_gamma   90.00
#
_symmetry.space_group_name_H-M   'P 1'
#
loop_
_entity.id
_entity.type
_entity.pdbx_description
1 polymer ?
#
loop_
_entity_poly.entity_id
_entity_poly.type
_entity_poly.pdbx_seq_one_letter_code
_entity_poly.pdbx_strand_id
1 'polypeptide(L)'
;MISEEESPNSNAHHLVTYTYTKMIGEMMLSKYLPKEKVLVVRPSIIMGDSKNKIPRSSVILWTLAAFNYLRLIPVNPLSKIDIIPVDYAAEAISDLLLVKRNYDVYHISAGVDSSTNSELCTKKIESYFPEKPVHQFVNRKLANNMRFWAKGRMEDIGELAKYDKHLHYWESILGEKSRLRILFAGLEPYFDFIELGQIFDNSRLLHDVSLPKPKPVHEYIINNIEFLESIDIYEGALDP
;
A
#
# COMPACT_ATOMS: atom_id res chain seq x y z
N MET A 1 6.48 -4.19 15.05
CA MET A 1 5.08 -4.67 15.04
C MET A 1 4.26 -3.74 15.92
N ILE A 2 3.09 -3.32 15.45
CA ILE A 2 2.16 -2.44 16.17
C ILE A 2 1.21 -3.30 16.99
N SER A 3 1.14 -3.02 18.29
CA SER A 3 0.31 -3.80 19.22
C SER A 3 -1.16 -3.38 19.16
N GLU A 4 -2.08 -4.34 19.37
CA GLU A 4 -3.52 -4.08 19.54
C GLU A 4 -3.84 -3.32 20.83
N GLU A 5 -2.89 -3.22 21.75
CA GLU A 5 -3.03 -2.45 23.01
C GLU A 5 -2.76 -0.96 22.83
N GLU A 6 -2.20 -0.55 21.69
CA GLU A 6 -1.93 0.87 21.45
C GLU A 6 -3.23 1.67 21.42
N SER A 7 -3.29 2.66 22.31
CA SER A 7 -4.41 3.59 22.38
C SER A 7 -4.21 4.76 21.40
N PRO A 8 -5.29 5.31 20.82
CA PRO A 8 -5.22 6.51 20.02
C PRO A 8 -4.51 7.65 20.77
N ASN A 9 -3.58 8.32 20.12
CA ASN A 9 -2.79 9.41 20.68
C ASN A 9 -2.87 10.65 19.77
N SER A 10 -3.52 11.71 20.26
CA SER A 10 -3.69 12.96 19.51
C SER A 10 -2.38 13.66 19.14
N ASN A 11 -1.26 13.31 19.81
CA ASN A 11 0.06 13.84 19.52
C ASN A 11 0.86 12.96 18.54
N ALA A 12 0.28 11.83 18.07
CA ALA A 12 0.93 10.99 17.09
C ALA A 12 1.09 11.73 15.74
N HIS A 13 2.26 11.57 15.13
CA HIS A 13 2.49 12.10 13.79
C HIS A 13 1.81 11.20 12.76
N HIS A 14 0.98 11.79 11.92
CA HIS A 14 0.29 11.11 10.82
C HIS A 14 0.84 11.57 9.48
N LEU A 15 1.19 10.65 8.60
CA LEU A 15 1.66 10.97 7.25
C LEU A 15 0.56 11.56 6.37
N VAL A 16 -0.70 11.19 6.65
CA VAL A 16 -1.87 11.63 5.87
C VAL A 16 -3.04 11.98 6.79
N THR A 17 -3.84 12.97 6.38
CA THR A 17 -5.03 13.42 7.12
C THR A 17 -6.05 12.30 7.35
N TYR A 18 -6.14 11.34 6.43
CA TYR A 18 -7.03 10.19 6.54
C TYR A 18 -6.79 9.40 7.84
N THR A 19 -5.56 9.02 8.15
CA THR A 19 -5.24 8.25 9.37
C THR A 19 -5.49 9.07 10.64
N TYR A 20 -5.23 10.38 10.59
CA TYR A 20 -5.56 11.30 11.67
C TYR A 20 -7.06 11.34 11.95
N THR A 21 -7.90 11.51 10.92
CA THR A 21 -9.37 11.57 11.11
C THR A 21 -9.94 10.25 11.63
N LYS A 22 -9.40 9.09 11.23
CA LYS A 22 -9.80 7.80 11.77
C LYS A 22 -9.48 7.67 13.26
N MET A 23 -8.29 8.10 13.66
CA MET A 23 -7.89 8.15 15.06
C MET A 23 -8.81 9.05 15.90
N ILE A 24 -9.11 10.26 15.41
CA ILE A 24 -10.05 11.17 16.10
C ILE A 24 -11.44 10.54 16.22
N GLY A 25 -11.93 9.88 15.17
CA GLY A 25 -13.21 9.15 15.21
C GLY A 25 -13.24 8.10 16.31
N GLU A 26 -12.20 7.30 16.46
CA GLU A 26 -12.08 6.30 17.51
C GLU A 26 -12.05 6.93 18.90
N MET A 27 -11.31 8.03 19.09
CA MET A 27 -11.29 8.78 20.35
C MET A 27 -12.67 9.33 20.72
N MET A 28 -13.41 9.84 19.73
CA MET A 28 -14.78 10.34 19.95
C MET A 28 -15.72 9.22 20.34
N LEU A 29 -15.70 8.08 19.68
CA LEU A 29 -16.52 6.92 20.03
C LEU A 29 -16.23 6.47 21.47
N SER A 30 -14.97 6.35 21.85
CA SER A 30 -14.56 5.97 23.21
C SER A 30 -14.98 6.98 24.27
N LYS A 31 -15.14 8.26 23.91
CA LYS A 31 -15.59 9.31 24.81
C LYS A 31 -17.10 9.33 25.03
N TYR A 32 -17.87 9.06 23.98
CA TYR A 32 -19.32 9.27 23.99
C TYR A 32 -20.16 7.99 24.10
N LEU A 33 -19.56 6.82 23.88
CA LEU A 33 -20.27 5.54 23.94
C LEU A 33 -19.71 4.63 25.03
N PRO A 34 -20.56 3.86 25.72
CA PRO A 34 -20.11 2.82 26.64
C PRO A 34 -19.29 1.76 25.91
N LYS A 35 -18.19 1.31 26.52
CA LYS A 35 -17.26 0.34 25.92
C LYS A 35 -17.96 -0.94 25.44
N GLU A 36 -18.90 -1.45 26.22
CA GLU A 36 -19.64 -2.67 25.92
C GLU A 36 -20.52 -2.58 24.66
N LYS A 37 -20.74 -1.36 24.14
CA LYS A 37 -21.49 -1.10 22.91
C LYS A 37 -20.61 -0.83 21.69
N VAL A 38 -19.28 -0.79 21.87
CA VAL A 38 -18.35 -0.43 20.82
C VAL A 38 -17.44 -1.61 20.49
N LEU A 39 -17.36 -1.98 19.23
CA LEU A 39 -16.32 -2.82 18.68
C LEU A 39 -15.45 -1.97 17.76
N VAL A 40 -14.18 -1.87 18.08
CA VAL A 40 -13.20 -1.20 17.22
C VAL A 40 -12.45 -2.24 16.41
N VAL A 41 -12.55 -2.14 15.10
CA VAL A 41 -11.74 -2.92 14.17
C VAL A 41 -10.81 -2.01 13.40
N ARG A 42 -9.53 -2.34 13.39
CA ARG A 42 -8.47 -1.58 12.72
C ARG A 42 -7.88 -2.46 11.62
N PRO A 43 -8.46 -2.45 10.41
CA PRO A 43 -7.88 -3.21 9.31
C PRO A 43 -6.55 -2.58 8.88
N SER A 44 -5.60 -3.42 8.48
CA SER A 44 -4.44 -3.01 7.71
C SER A 44 -4.87 -2.55 6.31
N ILE A 45 -3.95 -2.39 5.38
CA ILE A 45 -4.31 -2.02 4.01
C ILE A 45 -5.20 -3.11 3.41
N ILE A 46 -6.39 -2.73 2.94
CA ILE A 46 -7.31 -3.64 2.24
C ILE A 46 -7.11 -3.50 0.74
N MET A 47 -6.79 -4.58 0.04
CA MET A 47 -6.61 -4.57 -1.41
C MET A 47 -7.17 -5.81 -2.07
N GLY A 48 -8.02 -5.60 -3.08
CA GLY A 48 -8.51 -6.66 -3.96
C GLY A 48 -9.32 -7.74 -3.25
N ASP A 49 -9.65 -8.79 -4.00
CA ASP A 49 -10.35 -9.98 -3.55
C ASP A 49 -9.45 -11.19 -3.80
N SER A 50 -9.27 -12.06 -2.80
CA SER A 50 -8.38 -13.21 -2.93
C SER A 50 -8.98 -14.36 -3.77
N LYS A 51 -10.29 -14.34 -3.98
CA LYS A 51 -11.05 -15.41 -4.66
C LYS A 51 -11.51 -14.98 -6.05
N ASN A 52 -11.85 -13.70 -6.23
CA ASN A 52 -12.46 -13.18 -7.45
C ASN A 52 -11.56 -12.12 -8.11
N LYS A 53 -11.70 -11.97 -9.43
CA LYS A 53 -11.02 -10.93 -10.21
C LYS A 53 -11.75 -9.58 -10.12
N ILE A 54 -12.13 -9.14 -8.93
CA ILE A 54 -12.85 -7.88 -8.73
C ILE A 54 -11.88 -6.87 -8.12
N PRO A 55 -11.52 -5.79 -8.83
CA PRO A 55 -10.68 -4.75 -8.26
C PRO A 55 -11.44 -4.01 -7.17
N ARG A 56 -10.92 -4.09 -5.96
CA ARG A 56 -11.40 -3.34 -4.80
C ARG A 56 -10.24 -2.50 -4.28
N SER A 57 -10.50 -1.29 -3.80
CA SER A 57 -9.50 -0.34 -3.30
C SER A 57 -8.68 0.36 -4.41
N SER A 58 -9.24 1.42 -4.97
CA SER A 58 -8.61 2.22 -6.04
C SER A 58 -7.22 2.76 -5.66
N VAL A 59 -7.03 3.23 -4.44
CA VAL A 59 -5.79 3.87 -3.96
C VAL A 59 -4.58 2.93 -4.05
N ILE A 60 -4.69 1.70 -3.53
CA ILE A 60 -3.58 0.74 -3.55
C ILE A 60 -3.32 0.21 -4.96
N LEU A 61 -4.38 -0.04 -5.73
CA LEU A 61 -4.24 -0.44 -7.13
C LEU A 61 -3.58 0.67 -7.96
N TRP A 62 -3.89 1.94 -7.67
CA TRP A 62 -3.19 3.06 -8.30
C TRP A 62 -1.69 3.06 -7.98
N THR A 63 -1.31 2.85 -6.72
CA THR A 63 0.11 2.78 -6.33
C THR A 63 0.84 1.66 -7.06
N LEU A 64 0.22 0.48 -7.17
CA LEU A 64 0.79 -0.65 -7.92
C LEU A 64 0.85 -0.39 -9.42
N ALA A 65 -0.17 0.27 -10.00
CA ALA A 65 -0.17 0.72 -11.38
C ALA A 65 0.98 1.70 -11.62
N ALA A 66 1.16 2.68 -10.75
CA ALA A 66 2.26 3.63 -10.82
C ALA A 66 3.63 2.94 -10.74
N PHE A 67 3.79 1.92 -9.88
CA PHE A 67 5.00 1.10 -9.83
C PHE A 67 5.21 0.31 -11.13
N ASN A 68 4.13 -0.23 -11.71
CA ASN A 68 4.18 -0.91 -13.01
C ASN A 68 4.56 0.02 -14.17
N TYR A 69 4.27 1.32 -14.05
CA TYR A 69 4.71 2.34 -15.02
C TYR A 69 6.13 2.83 -14.75
N LEU A 70 6.48 3.13 -13.51
CA LEU A 70 7.80 3.68 -13.19
C LEU A 70 8.92 2.67 -13.35
N ARG A 71 8.74 1.45 -12.86
CA ARG A 71 9.76 0.41 -12.86
C ARG A 71 11.06 0.75 -12.10
N LEU A 72 11.22 2.01 -11.64
CA LEU A 72 12.28 2.44 -10.72
C LEU A 72 11.61 2.90 -9.42
N ILE A 73 11.85 2.16 -8.33
CA ILE A 73 11.10 2.32 -7.08
C ILE A 73 12.05 2.71 -5.95
N PRO A 74 11.91 3.92 -5.38
CA PRO A 74 12.83 4.43 -4.37
C PRO A 74 12.43 4.01 -2.95
N VAL A 75 12.27 2.71 -2.72
CA VAL A 75 11.99 2.13 -1.40
C VAL A 75 12.91 0.94 -1.12
N ASN A 76 13.07 0.59 0.14
CA ASN A 76 13.73 -0.66 0.51
C ASN A 76 12.87 -1.85 0.05
N PRO A 77 13.40 -2.74 -0.83
CA PRO A 77 12.65 -3.87 -1.36
C PRO A 77 12.14 -4.84 -0.29
N LEU A 78 12.81 -4.92 0.85
CA LEU A 78 12.51 -5.84 1.93
C LEU A 78 11.62 -5.23 3.02
N SER A 79 11.30 -3.92 2.95
CA SER A 79 10.35 -3.30 3.88
C SER A 79 9.03 -4.03 3.84
N LYS A 80 8.57 -4.43 5.02
CA LYS A 80 7.34 -5.18 5.17
C LYS A 80 6.13 -4.30 4.87
N ILE A 81 5.13 -4.93 4.25
CA ILE A 81 3.85 -4.29 3.93
C ILE A 81 2.74 -5.22 4.41
N ASP A 82 1.84 -4.69 5.23
CA ASP A 82 0.70 -5.41 5.76
C ASP A 82 -0.53 -5.12 4.92
N ILE A 83 -0.90 -6.07 4.06
CA ILE A 83 -2.04 -5.96 3.14
C ILE A 83 -2.88 -7.23 3.25
N ILE A 84 -4.19 -7.05 3.36
CA ILE A 84 -5.18 -8.12 3.42
C ILE A 84 -6.19 -8.01 2.28
N PRO A 85 -6.78 -9.12 1.83
CA PRO A 85 -7.85 -9.06 0.85
C PRO A 85 -9.19 -8.64 1.50
N VAL A 86 -10.07 -8.02 0.72
CA VAL A 86 -11.36 -7.51 1.19
C VAL A 86 -12.29 -8.62 1.70
N ASP A 87 -12.25 -9.79 1.07
CA ASP A 87 -13.04 -10.94 1.48
C ASP A 87 -12.63 -11.44 2.87
N TYR A 88 -11.33 -11.47 3.18
CA TYR A 88 -10.85 -11.79 4.53
C TYR A 88 -11.28 -10.76 5.56
N ALA A 89 -11.16 -9.47 5.24
CA ALA A 89 -11.59 -8.40 6.14
C ALA A 89 -13.09 -8.47 6.45
N ALA A 90 -13.92 -8.72 5.42
CA ALA A 90 -15.37 -8.86 5.58
C ALA A 90 -15.74 -10.07 6.43
N GLU A 91 -15.10 -11.23 6.22
CA GLU A 91 -15.32 -12.46 6.98
C GLU A 91 -14.91 -12.24 8.46
N ALA A 92 -13.74 -11.66 8.71
CA ALA A 92 -13.28 -11.37 10.06
C ALA A 92 -14.22 -10.44 10.84
N ILE A 93 -14.72 -9.38 10.19
CA ILE A 93 -15.68 -8.45 10.81
C ILE A 93 -17.00 -9.17 11.11
N SER A 94 -17.49 -9.98 10.17
CA SER A 94 -18.74 -10.72 10.34
C SER A 94 -18.65 -11.71 11.51
N ASP A 95 -17.55 -12.45 11.60
CA ASP A 95 -17.36 -13.43 12.66
C ASP A 95 -17.21 -12.75 14.02
N LEU A 96 -16.47 -11.64 14.12
CA LEU A 96 -16.35 -10.85 15.35
C LEU A 96 -17.69 -10.32 15.86
N LEU A 97 -18.70 -10.14 14.99
CA LEU A 97 -20.05 -9.75 15.41
C LEU A 97 -20.86 -10.91 15.97
N LEU A 98 -20.50 -12.16 15.65
CA LEU A 98 -21.26 -13.36 16.00
C LEU A 98 -20.67 -14.12 17.18
N VAL A 99 -19.38 -13.96 17.46
CA VAL A 99 -18.72 -14.68 18.57
C VAL A 99 -18.78 -13.90 19.89
N LYS A 100 -18.57 -14.62 20.99
CA LYS A 100 -18.29 -13.98 22.30
C LYS A 100 -16.85 -13.45 22.27
N ARG A 101 -16.70 -12.15 22.18
CA ARG A 101 -15.42 -11.47 22.15
C ARG A 101 -14.79 -11.35 23.54
N ASN A 102 -13.46 -11.47 23.59
CA ASN A 102 -12.68 -11.20 24.79
C ASN A 102 -12.08 -9.79 24.83
N TYR A 103 -12.12 -9.06 23.71
CA TYR A 103 -11.52 -7.72 23.55
C TYR A 103 -12.48 -6.75 22.90
N ASP A 104 -12.23 -5.45 23.04
CA ASP A 104 -13.00 -4.36 22.42
C ASP A 104 -12.32 -3.83 21.16
N VAL A 105 -11.01 -4.08 20.98
CA VAL A 105 -10.19 -3.61 19.88
C VAL A 105 -9.47 -4.78 19.23
N TYR A 106 -9.60 -4.89 17.90
CA TYR A 106 -8.96 -5.91 17.08
C TYR A 106 -8.28 -5.31 15.86
N HIS A 107 -7.06 -5.75 15.57
CA HIS A 107 -6.49 -5.56 14.26
C HIS A 107 -6.93 -6.68 13.31
N ILE A 108 -7.32 -6.30 12.10
CA ILE A 108 -7.56 -7.24 10.99
C ILE A 108 -6.42 -7.05 10.02
N SER A 109 -5.39 -7.89 10.13
CA SER A 109 -4.12 -7.69 9.44
C SER A 109 -3.54 -8.99 8.92
N ALA A 110 -2.56 -8.89 8.03
CA ALA A 110 -1.79 -10.02 7.56
C ALA A 110 -0.89 -10.60 8.67
N GLY A 111 -0.51 -9.78 9.63
CA GLY A 111 0.42 -10.18 10.67
C GLY A 111 1.81 -10.51 10.12
N VAL A 112 2.63 -11.14 10.95
CA VAL A 112 4.01 -11.51 10.57
C VAL A 112 4.03 -12.55 9.45
N ASP A 113 3.11 -13.51 9.49
CA ASP A 113 3.14 -14.70 8.64
C ASP A 113 2.66 -14.45 7.21
N SER A 114 1.70 -13.53 7.02
CA SER A 114 1.09 -13.26 5.72
C SER A 114 1.47 -11.87 5.16
N SER A 115 2.30 -11.10 5.87
CA SER A 115 2.81 -9.84 5.33
C SER A 115 3.71 -10.07 4.11
N THR A 116 3.80 -9.08 3.26
CA THR A 116 4.60 -9.11 2.03
C THR A 116 5.71 -8.06 2.07
N ASN A 117 6.37 -7.84 0.93
CA ASN A 117 7.28 -6.73 0.68
C ASN A 117 7.22 -6.30 -0.78
N SER A 118 7.85 -5.17 -1.09
CA SER A 118 7.83 -4.61 -2.45
C SER A 118 8.49 -5.53 -3.47
N GLU A 119 9.55 -6.25 -3.11
CA GLU A 119 10.25 -7.18 -4.02
C GLU A 119 9.34 -8.33 -4.49
N LEU A 120 8.58 -8.94 -3.57
CA LEU A 120 7.67 -10.03 -3.91
C LEU A 120 6.52 -9.55 -4.80
N CYS A 121 5.97 -8.38 -4.52
CA CYS A 121 4.90 -7.80 -5.33
C CYS A 121 5.39 -7.46 -6.75
N THR A 122 6.53 -6.78 -6.87
CA THR A 122 7.08 -6.37 -8.17
C THR A 122 7.49 -7.55 -9.04
N LYS A 123 8.05 -8.62 -8.46
CA LYS A 123 8.35 -9.86 -9.19
C LYS A 123 7.09 -10.49 -9.80
N LYS A 124 5.96 -10.45 -9.10
CA LYS A 124 4.69 -10.92 -9.67
C LYS A 124 4.20 -10.04 -10.81
N ILE A 125 4.28 -8.71 -10.65
CA ILE A 125 3.91 -7.76 -11.70
C ILE A 125 4.81 -7.97 -12.94
N GLU A 126 6.11 -8.12 -12.77
CA GLU A 126 7.06 -8.39 -13.86
C GLU A 126 6.70 -9.64 -14.67
N SER A 127 6.33 -10.70 -13.99
CA SER A 127 5.99 -11.96 -14.66
C SER A 127 4.77 -11.85 -15.59
N TYR A 128 3.93 -10.85 -15.36
CA TYR A 128 2.75 -10.58 -16.18
C TYR A 128 2.99 -9.59 -17.32
N PHE A 129 3.94 -8.66 -17.15
CA PHE A 129 4.32 -7.64 -18.12
C PHE A 129 5.79 -7.78 -18.53
N PRO A 130 6.17 -8.88 -19.19
CA PRO A 130 7.56 -9.17 -19.53
C PRO A 130 8.15 -8.22 -20.60
N GLU A 131 7.29 -7.50 -21.33
CA GLU A 131 7.69 -6.52 -22.34
C GLU A 131 8.22 -5.21 -21.76
N LYS A 132 7.91 -4.93 -20.48
CA LYS A 132 8.34 -3.72 -19.77
C LYS A 132 9.72 -3.90 -19.14
N PRO A 133 10.46 -2.82 -18.88
CA PRO A 133 11.71 -2.91 -18.12
C PRO A 133 11.53 -3.60 -16.77
N VAL A 134 12.50 -4.36 -16.31
CA VAL A 134 12.47 -4.98 -14.96
C VAL A 134 12.43 -3.91 -13.88
N HIS A 135 11.75 -4.19 -12.76
CA HIS A 135 11.79 -3.28 -11.62
C HIS A 135 13.19 -3.20 -11.04
N GLN A 136 13.59 -2.01 -10.68
CA GLN A 136 14.83 -1.78 -9.95
C GLN A 136 14.54 -0.90 -8.73
N PHE A 137 15.06 -1.34 -7.59
CA PHE A 137 14.99 -0.56 -6.38
C PHE A 137 16.16 0.41 -6.32
N VAL A 138 15.86 1.67 -6.07
CA VAL A 138 16.83 2.76 -6.12
C VAL A 138 16.75 3.58 -4.82
N ASN A 139 17.79 4.35 -4.54
CA ASN A 139 17.79 5.23 -3.37
C ASN A 139 16.98 6.52 -3.63
N ARG A 140 16.57 7.18 -2.55
CA ARG A 140 15.80 8.43 -2.59
C ARG A 140 16.54 9.57 -3.30
N LYS A 141 17.87 9.59 -3.26
CA LYS A 141 18.67 10.59 -3.99
C LYS A 141 18.47 10.47 -5.48
N LEU A 142 18.43 9.23 -6.00
CA LEU A 142 18.17 8.99 -7.41
C LEU A 142 16.75 9.41 -7.81
N ALA A 143 15.75 9.19 -6.96
CA ALA A 143 14.38 9.67 -7.20
C ALA A 143 14.33 11.21 -7.33
N ASN A 144 15.08 11.94 -6.53
CA ASN A 144 15.21 13.39 -6.68
C ASN A 144 15.87 13.78 -8.01
N ASN A 145 16.90 13.07 -8.44
CA ASN A 145 17.52 13.27 -9.74
C ASN A 145 16.52 13.04 -10.89
N MET A 146 15.68 12.02 -10.79
CA MET A 146 14.61 11.76 -11.75
C MET A 146 13.62 12.94 -11.82
N ARG A 147 13.27 13.53 -10.69
CA ARG A 147 12.41 14.74 -10.63
C ARG A 147 13.06 15.94 -11.30
N PHE A 148 14.36 16.15 -11.12
CA PHE A 148 15.09 17.21 -11.80
C PHE A 148 15.18 16.97 -13.31
N TRP A 149 15.45 15.74 -13.72
CA TRP A 149 15.42 15.34 -15.13
C TRP A 149 14.06 15.60 -15.77
N ALA A 150 12.97 15.20 -15.11
CA ALA A 150 11.60 15.44 -15.55
C ALA A 150 11.24 16.93 -15.67
N LYS A 151 11.92 17.81 -14.93
CA LYS A 151 11.77 19.28 -15.01
C LYS A 151 12.65 19.91 -16.08
N GLY A 152 13.44 19.14 -16.84
CA GLY A 152 14.43 19.67 -17.76
C GLY A 152 15.55 20.48 -17.11
N ARG A 153 15.82 20.25 -15.80
CA ARG A 153 16.80 20.99 -15.01
C ARG A 153 18.14 20.26 -14.86
N MET A 154 18.29 19.11 -15.46
CA MET A 154 19.58 18.39 -15.52
C MET A 154 20.16 18.47 -16.92
N GLU A 155 21.33 19.09 -17.03
CA GLU A 155 22.14 19.10 -18.25
C GLU A 155 22.91 17.78 -18.41
N ASP A 156 23.31 17.15 -17.30
CA ASP A 156 23.96 15.85 -17.24
C ASP A 156 23.07 14.84 -16.53
N ILE A 157 22.74 13.75 -17.21
CA ILE A 157 21.95 12.66 -16.63
C ILE A 157 22.73 11.81 -15.60
N GLY A 158 24.06 11.94 -15.56
CA GLY A 158 24.93 11.35 -14.52
C GLY A 158 24.56 9.90 -14.16
N GLU A 159 24.19 9.67 -12.90
CA GLU A 159 23.80 8.35 -12.42
C GLU A 159 22.54 7.79 -13.13
N LEU A 160 21.67 8.64 -13.70
CA LEU A 160 20.48 8.18 -14.44
C LEU A 160 20.84 7.47 -15.75
N ALA A 161 22.02 7.70 -16.33
CA ALA A 161 22.46 7.03 -17.54
C ALA A 161 22.47 5.49 -17.42
N LYS A 162 22.63 4.97 -16.19
CA LYS A 162 22.57 3.53 -15.91
C LYS A 162 21.17 2.93 -16.14
N TYR A 163 20.16 3.79 -16.18
CA TYR A 163 18.73 3.43 -16.30
C TYR A 163 18.16 3.83 -17.68
N ASP A 164 19.00 3.91 -18.68
CA ASP A 164 18.65 4.34 -20.03
C ASP A 164 17.39 3.65 -20.58
N LYS A 165 17.27 2.33 -20.40
CA LYS A 165 16.08 1.57 -20.80
C LYS A 165 14.79 2.08 -20.13
N HIS A 166 14.85 2.50 -18.86
CA HIS A 166 13.71 3.06 -18.14
C HIS A 166 13.39 4.47 -18.62
N LEU A 167 14.40 5.28 -18.89
CA LEU A 167 14.22 6.64 -19.41
C LEU A 167 13.54 6.61 -20.80
N HIS A 168 14.01 5.76 -21.72
CA HIS A 168 13.38 5.57 -23.03
C HIS A 168 11.95 5.03 -22.91
N TYR A 169 11.72 4.07 -22.02
CA TYR A 169 10.39 3.56 -21.74
C TYR A 169 9.46 4.69 -21.27
N TRP A 170 9.88 5.52 -20.30
CA TRP A 170 9.08 6.65 -19.84
C TRP A 170 8.79 7.67 -20.94
N GLU A 171 9.77 8.00 -21.77
CA GLU A 171 9.57 8.89 -22.90
C GLU A 171 8.53 8.35 -23.89
N SER A 172 8.52 7.03 -24.09
CA SER A 172 7.58 6.39 -25.00
C SER A 172 6.13 6.38 -24.50
N ILE A 173 5.92 6.20 -23.18
CA ILE A 173 4.58 6.04 -22.62
C ILE A 173 3.96 7.35 -22.08
N LEU A 174 4.81 8.29 -21.61
CA LEU A 174 4.33 9.51 -20.98
C LEU A 174 4.18 10.67 -21.95
N GLY A 175 4.84 10.63 -23.10
CA GLY A 175 4.88 11.69 -24.11
C GLY A 175 5.61 12.93 -23.61
N GLU A 176 5.22 13.48 -22.45
CA GLU A 176 5.83 14.66 -21.83
C GLU A 176 6.51 14.32 -20.52
N LYS A 177 7.78 14.70 -20.37
CA LYS A 177 8.54 14.52 -19.11
C LYS A 177 7.87 15.19 -17.88
N SER A 178 7.11 16.26 -18.11
CA SER A 178 6.36 16.98 -17.08
C SER A 178 5.38 16.08 -16.30
N ARG A 179 4.80 15.08 -16.96
CA ARG A 179 3.86 14.12 -16.36
C ARG A 179 4.51 13.25 -15.31
N LEU A 180 5.77 12.85 -15.52
CA LEU A 180 6.54 12.08 -14.55
C LEU A 180 6.70 12.82 -13.20
N ARG A 181 6.82 14.16 -13.26
CA ARG A 181 6.88 14.99 -12.03
C ARG A 181 5.62 14.88 -11.18
N ILE A 182 4.45 14.87 -11.82
CA ILE A 182 3.16 14.75 -11.13
C ILE A 182 3.09 13.39 -10.45
N LEU A 183 3.44 12.35 -11.17
CA LEU A 183 3.43 10.98 -10.66
C LEU A 183 4.37 10.80 -9.45
N PHE A 184 5.59 11.30 -9.52
CA PHE A 184 6.51 11.25 -8.37
C PHE A 184 6.01 12.04 -7.17
N ALA A 185 5.34 13.19 -7.38
CA ALA A 185 4.80 13.98 -6.29
C ALA A 185 3.65 13.24 -5.59
N GLY A 186 2.75 12.61 -6.34
CA GLY A 186 1.65 11.82 -5.79
C GLY A 186 2.11 10.56 -5.06
N LEU A 187 3.26 9.96 -5.47
CA LEU A 187 3.79 8.74 -4.86
C LEU A 187 4.61 8.97 -3.59
N GLU A 188 5.06 10.19 -3.30
CA GLU A 188 5.95 10.46 -2.17
C GLU A 188 5.41 9.95 -0.83
N PRO A 189 4.13 10.22 -0.45
CA PRO A 189 3.57 9.71 0.80
C PRO A 189 3.53 8.18 0.87
N TYR A 190 3.34 7.52 -0.27
CA TYR A 190 3.30 6.05 -0.35
C TYR A 190 4.69 5.43 -0.20
N PHE A 191 5.72 6.07 -0.74
CA PHE A 191 7.09 5.64 -0.50
C PHE A 191 7.44 5.74 0.99
N ASP A 192 7.08 6.85 1.64
CA ASP A 192 7.31 7.04 3.07
C ASP A 192 6.55 6.01 3.89
N PHE A 193 5.31 5.73 3.53
CA PHE A 193 4.49 4.70 4.18
C PHE A 193 5.12 3.30 4.08
N ILE A 194 5.59 2.91 2.90
CA ILE A 194 6.26 1.60 2.70
C ILE A 194 7.53 1.50 3.53
N GLU A 195 8.31 2.58 3.61
CA GLU A 195 9.56 2.63 4.40
C GLU A 195 9.33 2.44 5.90
N LEU A 196 8.12 2.72 6.43
CA LEU A 196 7.79 2.44 7.83
C LEU A 196 7.89 0.94 8.16
N GLY A 197 7.68 0.06 7.19
CA GLY A 197 7.76 -1.39 7.38
C GLY A 197 6.82 -1.91 8.47
N GLN A 198 5.67 -1.27 8.68
CA GLN A 198 4.75 -1.58 9.76
C GLN A 198 4.01 -2.88 9.51
N ILE A 199 3.93 -3.71 10.56
CA ILE A 199 3.10 -4.90 10.64
C ILE A 199 2.26 -4.78 11.91
N PHE A 200 0.98 -5.12 11.80
CA PHE A 200 0.05 -5.06 12.90
C PHE A 200 -0.13 -6.43 13.54
N ASP A 201 -0.10 -6.47 14.87
CA ASP A 201 -0.43 -7.66 15.64
C ASP A 201 -1.90 -8.02 15.42
N ASN A 202 -2.20 -9.28 15.16
CA ASN A 202 -3.56 -9.80 14.96
C ASN A 202 -3.87 -10.98 15.90
N SER A 203 -3.13 -11.08 16.99
CA SER A 203 -3.25 -12.20 17.93
C SER A 203 -4.63 -12.27 18.58
N ARG A 204 -5.27 -11.14 18.87
CA ARG A 204 -6.63 -11.10 19.43
C ARG A 204 -7.67 -11.66 18.46
N LEU A 205 -7.57 -11.29 17.18
CA LEU A 205 -8.45 -11.83 16.15
C LEU A 205 -8.30 -13.36 16.06
N LEU A 206 -7.07 -13.84 15.95
CA LEU A 206 -6.76 -15.28 15.84
C LEU A 206 -7.15 -16.06 17.11
N HIS A 207 -7.21 -15.41 18.27
CA HIS A 207 -7.66 -16.02 19.51
C HIS A 207 -9.19 -16.20 19.56
N ASP A 208 -9.95 -15.19 19.12
CA ASP A 208 -11.40 -15.16 19.29
C ASP A 208 -12.16 -15.73 18.08
N VAL A 209 -11.53 -15.74 16.92
CA VAL A 209 -12.15 -16.18 15.65
C VAL A 209 -11.32 -17.27 14.97
N SER A 210 -11.97 -18.33 14.55
CA SER A 210 -11.32 -19.46 13.87
C SER A 210 -11.25 -19.22 12.36
N LEU A 211 -10.46 -18.25 11.94
CA LEU A 211 -10.22 -17.96 10.53
C LEU A 211 -8.89 -18.52 10.03
N PRO A 212 -8.79 -18.96 8.78
CA PRO A 212 -7.50 -19.24 8.17
C PRO A 212 -6.69 -17.96 8.07
N LYS A 213 -5.36 -18.08 8.03
CA LYS A 213 -4.49 -16.91 7.78
C LYS A 213 -4.84 -16.29 6.41
N PRO A 214 -4.83 -14.96 6.27
CA PRO A 214 -5.07 -14.33 4.99
C PRO A 214 -3.95 -14.69 4.00
N LYS A 215 -4.29 -14.81 2.73
CA LYS A 215 -3.28 -15.01 1.69
C LYS A 215 -2.36 -13.77 1.61
N PRO A 216 -1.04 -13.96 1.49
CA PRO A 216 -0.14 -12.85 1.19
C PRO A 216 -0.50 -12.17 -0.13
N VAL A 217 -0.42 -10.85 -0.18
CA VAL A 217 -0.88 -10.10 -1.37
C VAL A 217 -0.18 -10.51 -2.66
N HIS A 218 1.11 -10.84 -2.61
CA HIS A 218 1.86 -11.30 -3.78
C HIS A 218 1.35 -12.62 -4.38
N GLU A 219 0.51 -13.38 -3.66
CA GLU A 219 -0.13 -14.59 -4.18
C GLU A 219 -1.43 -14.31 -4.93
N TYR A 220 -2.19 -13.28 -4.51
CA TYR A 220 -3.49 -12.96 -5.12
C TYR A 220 -3.49 -11.66 -5.95
N ILE A 221 -2.41 -10.89 -5.96
CA ILE A 221 -2.30 -9.68 -6.78
C ILE A 221 -2.60 -9.95 -8.25
N ILE A 222 -2.30 -11.16 -8.71
CA ILE A 222 -2.57 -11.61 -10.07
C ILE A 222 -4.06 -11.51 -10.44
N ASN A 223 -4.97 -11.63 -9.47
CA ASN A 223 -6.41 -11.53 -9.70
C ASN A 223 -6.83 -10.13 -10.14
N ASN A 224 -6.00 -9.12 -9.84
CA ASN A 224 -6.29 -7.72 -10.13
C ASN A 224 -5.28 -7.10 -11.10
N ILE A 225 -4.30 -7.86 -11.57
CA ILE A 225 -3.16 -7.32 -12.32
C ILE A 225 -3.55 -6.75 -13.68
N GLU A 226 -4.57 -7.32 -14.32
CA GLU A 226 -5.10 -6.84 -15.61
C GLU A 226 -5.65 -5.41 -15.51
N PHE A 227 -6.11 -5.01 -14.33
CA PHE A 227 -6.65 -3.67 -14.10
C PHE A 227 -5.58 -2.60 -13.95
N LEU A 228 -4.31 -2.97 -13.72
CA LEU A 228 -3.23 -1.99 -13.52
C LEU A 228 -3.02 -1.11 -14.75
N GLU A 229 -3.27 -1.62 -15.95
CA GLU A 229 -3.13 -0.84 -17.19
C GLU A 229 -4.35 0.02 -17.52
N SER A 230 -5.50 -0.29 -16.95
CA SER A 230 -6.72 0.50 -17.13
C SER A 230 -6.83 1.70 -16.15
N ILE A 231 -5.93 1.78 -15.18
CA ILE A 231 -5.93 2.85 -14.18
C ILE A 231 -5.27 4.10 -14.76
N ASP A 232 -5.99 5.22 -14.71
CA ASP A 232 -5.39 6.52 -15.01
C ASP A 232 -4.45 6.93 -13.86
N ILE A 233 -3.15 6.80 -14.13
CA ILE A 233 -2.11 7.08 -13.13
C ILE A 233 -1.99 8.57 -12.80
N TYR A 234 -2.50 9.46 -13.66
CA TYR A 234 -2.44 10.92 -13.43
C TYR A 234 -3.62 11.42 -12.61
N GLU A 235 -4.81 10.89 -12.86
CA GLU A 235 -6.00 11.20 -12.06
C GLU A 235 -5.73 10.84 -10.59
N GLY A 236 -5.26 9.62 -10.32
CA GLY A 236 -4.92 9.20 -8.95
C GLY A 236 -3.75 9.97 -8.32
N ALA A 237 -2.86 10.58 -9.12
CA ALA A 237 -1.77 11.43 -8.60
C ALA A 237 -2.25 12.82 -8.18
N LEU A 238 -3.39 13.29 -8.67
CA LEU A 238 -3.96 14.60 -8.37
C LEU A 238 -4.94 14.56 -7.19
N ASP A 239 -5.44 13.36 -6.85
CA ASP A 239 -6.36 13.12 -5.72
C ASP A 239 -5.79 12.00 -4.82
N PRO A 240 -4.68 12.25 -4.10
CA PRO A 240 -3.99 11.27 -3.28
C PRO A 240 -4.67 10.99 -1.92
#